data_71133098fa35dde32627f7a432edc935
#
_entry.id   71133098fa35dde32627f7a432edc935
#
_cell.length_a   1.000
_cell.length_b   1.000
_cell.length_c   1.000
_cell.angle_alpha   90.00
_cell.angle_beta   90.00
_cell.angle_gamma   90.00
#
_symmetry.space_group_name_H-M   'P 1'
#
loop_
_entity.id
_entity.type
_entity.pdbx_description
1 polymer ?
#
loop_
_entity_poly.entity_id
_entity_poly.type
_entity_poly.pdbx_seq_one_letter_code
_entity_poly.pdbx_strand_id
1 'polypeptide(L)'
;MKKSSLFFALACMLFCACNEGKEQTVELSGYQSIDTVPMLVMQVQKCSKLYTSEFKVHKIVTHDDVVRLRGSVMRQDYNIKIPLGDRKIAIPMDATLKAYIDFSQFSDKNIERQGDKITVLLPDPKVTMTSSKIDQKNVRHYVAFARANFSDAEMTDYEQQGRAAIIQSIPDLGIIDIAKENAAWVLVPMLTQLGYREENITIAFRKEFNQNNIMRLLEQ
;
A
#
# COMPACT_ATOMS: atom_id res chain seq x y z
N MET A 1 -22.66 66.80 -66.97
CA MET A 1 -22.73 65.38 -66.55
C MET A 1 -21.38 64.66 -66.66
N LYS A 2 -20.22 65.30 -66.81
CA LYS A 2 -18.90 64.63 -66.90
C LYS A 2 -18.01 64.78 -65.66
N LYS A 3 -18.41 65.57 -64.64
CA LYS A 3 -17.61 65.82 -63.45
C LYS A 3 -17.91 64.86 -62.32
N SER A 4 -19.12 64.17 -62.31
CA SER A 4 -19.51 63.22 -61.30
C SER A 4 -18.88 61.81 -61.46
N SER A 5 -18.53 61.45 -62.73
CA SER A 5 -17.89 60.17 -63.04
C SER A 5 -16.38 60.13 -62.63
N LEU A 6 -15.72 61.29 -62.61
CA LEU A 6 -14.34 61.37 -62.21
C LEU A 6 -14.11 61.26 -60.69
N PHE A 7 -15.12 61.70 -59.90
CA PHE A 7 -15.08 61.61 -58.45
C PHE A 7 -15.32 60.19 -57.98
N PHE A 8 -16.13 59.45 -58.77
CA PHE A 8 -16.41 58.02 -58.42
C PHE A 8 -15.24 57.09 -58.72
N ALA A 9 -14.47 57.42 -59.79
CA ALA A 9 -13.24 56.69 -60.15
C ALA A 9 -12.12 56.91 -59.10
N LEU A 10 -12.02 58.12 -58.54
CA LEU A 10 -11.03 58.48 -57.53
C LEU A 10 -11.32 57.86 -56.17
N ALA A 11 -12.60 57.66 -55.82
CA ALA A 11 -13.03 57.04 -54.60
C ALA A 11 -12.80 55.53 -54.59
N CYS A 12 -12.82 54.86 -55.76
CA CYS A 12 -12.50 53.45 -55.88
C CYS A 12 -11.02 53.10 -55.76
N MET A 13 -10.10 54.03 -56.03
CA MET A 13 -8.66 53.81 -55.90
C MET A 13 -8.18 53.84 -54.41
N LEU A 14 -8.97 54.38 -53.51
CA LEU A 14 -8.59 54.47 -52.10
C LEU A 14 -8.95 53.22 -51.28
N PHE A 15 -9.67 52.25 -51.86
CA PHE A 15 -10.04 51.03 -51.20
C PHE A 15 -9.16 49.79 -51.53
N CYS A 16 -8.16 49.93 -52.42
CA CYS A 16 -7.23 48.82 -52.71
C CYS A 16 -5.90 48.91 -51.99
N ALA A 17 -5.85 49.55 -50.83
CA ALA A 17 -4.80 49.34 -49.87
C ALA A 17 -5.18 48.09 -49.04
N CYS A 18 -5.20 46.90 -49.63
CA CYS A 18 -5.10 45.66 -48.92
C CYS A 18 -3.76 45.67 -48.20
N ASN A 19 -3.84 45.96 -46.94
CA ASN A 19 -2.81 45.70 -45.99
C ASN A 19 -2.45 44.20 -46.07
N GLU A 20 -1.33 43.85 -46.65
CA GLU A 20 -0.66 42.60 -46.42
C GLU A 20 -0.35 42.52 -44.93
N GLY A 21 -1.33 42.05 -44.18
CA GLY A 21 -1.10 41.60 -42.83
C GLY A 21 -0.06 40.48 -42.90
N LYS A 22 1.21 40.84 -42.66
CA LYS A 22 2.17 39.86 -42.21
C LYS A 22 1.48 39.16 -41.05
N GLU A 23 1.06 37.91 -41.27
CA GLU A 23 0.84 36.98 -40.18
C GLU A 23 2.15 36.96 -39.41
N GLN A 24 2.23 37.76 -38.36
CA GLN A 24 3.15 37.50 -37.28
C GLN A 24 2.61 36.17 -36.69
N THR A 25 3.18 35.07 -37.21
CA THR A 25 3.27 33.87 -36.42
C THR A 25 3.98 34.29 -35.14
N VAL A 26 3.19 34.59 -34.11
CA VAL A 26 3.69 34.61 -32.76
C VAL A 26 4.16 33.20 -32.56
N GLU A 27 5.45 32.95 -32.83
CA GLU A 27 6.10 31.80 -32.24
C GLU A 27 5.87 31.93 -30.73
N LEU A 28 4.96 31.12 -30.21
CA LEU A 28 4.87 30.80 -28.81
C LEU A 28 6.15 30.04 -28.41
N SER A 29 7.30 30.69 -28.69
CA SER A 29 8.59 30.24 -28.22
C SER A 29 8.64 30.56 -26.74
N GLY A 30 8.41 29.53 -25.95
CA GLY A 30 8.65 29.59 -24.54
C GLY A 30 7.49 29.21 -23.64
N TYR A 31 6.71 28.20 -23.98
CA TYR A 31 6.20 27.35 -22.88
C TYR A 31 7.43 26.69 -22.27
N GLN A 32 8.09 27.37 -21.35
CA GLN A 32 8.91 26.69 -20.38
C GLN A 32 7.97 25.68 -19.70
N SER A 33 8.15 24.41 -20.02
CA SER A 33 7.45 23.35 -19.35
C SER A 33 7.74 23.55 -17.87
N ILE A 34 6.72 24.02 -17.14
CA ILE A 34 6.85 24.21 -15.69
C ILE A 34 7.27 22.85 -15.15
N ASP A 35 8.42 22.78 -14.50
CA ASP A 35 8.86 21.54 -13.87
C ASP A 35 7.92 21.24 -12.71
N THR A 36 7.02 20.27 -12.93
CA THR A 36 6.00 19.86 -11.95
C THR A 36 6.56 18.85 -10.92
N VAL A 37 7.77 18.33 -11.13
CA VAL A 37 8.41 17.36 -10.23
C VAL A 37 8.56 17.89 -8.82
N PRO A 38 9.09 19.11 -8.56
CA PRO A 38 9.21 19.63 -7.19
C PRO A 38 7.84 19.75 -6.49
N MET A 39 6.79 20.11 -7.24
CA MET A 39 5.43 20.22 -6.71
C MET A 39 4.91 18.84 -6.31
N LEU A 40 5.11 17.83 -7.16
CA LEU A 40 4.73 16.45 -6.87
C LEU A 40 5.45 15.93 -5.62
N VAL A 41 6.77 16.10 -5.55
CA VAL A 41 7.57 15.67 -4.38
C VAL A 41 7.04 16.32 -3.10
N MET A 42 6.81 17.64 -3.13
CA MET A 42 6.28 18.35 -1.97
C MET A 42 4.88 17.87 -1.55
N GLN A 43 3.99 17.56 -2.51
CA GLN A 43 2.65 17.05 -2.21
C GLN A 43 2.72 15.64 -1.62
N VAL A 44 3.55 14.76 -2.18
CA VAL A 44 3.73 13.38 -1.69
C VAL A 44 4.39 13.39 -0.32
N GLN A 45 5.42 14.21 -0.09
CA GLN A 45 6.08 14.31 1.22
C GLN A 45 5.17 14.83 2.34
N LYS A 46 4.16 15.66 2.03
CA LYS A 46 3.15 16.09 3.02
C LYS A 46 2.36 14.91 3.58
N CYS A 47 2.22 13.84 2.80
CA CYS A 47 1.63 12.59 3.24
C CYS A 47 2.75 11.66 3.69
N SER A 48 3.26 11.78 4.92
CA SER A 48 4.37 10.93 5.39
C SER A 48 4.10 9.44 5.24
N LYS A 49 2.86 9.01 5.40
CA LYS A 49 2.39 7.62 5.19
C LYS A 49 1.09 7.63 4.39
N LEU A 50 1.05 6.87 3.30
CA LEU A 50 -0.18 6.61 2.54
C LEU A 50 -0.72 5.24 2.93
N TYR A 51 -1.77 5.20 3.73
CA TYR A 51 -2.49 3.96 4.03
C TYR A 51 -3.34 3.54 2.83
N THR A 52 -3.06 2.38 2.30
CA THR A 52 -3.63 1.92 1.03
C THR A 52 -4.60 0.77 1.17
N SER A 53 -4.47 -0.05 2.23
CA SER A 53 -5.38 -1.16 2.47
C SER A 53 -5.51 -1.49 3.96
N GLU A 54 -6.68 -2.06 4.33
CA GLU A 54 -6.96 -2.57 5.67
C GLU A 54 -7.55 -3.98 5.55
N PHE A 55 -7.00 -4.91 6.31
CA PHE A 55 -7.45 -6.29 6.39
C PHE A 55 -7.86 -6.63 7.81
N LYS A 56 -9.02 -7.27 7.95
CA LYS A 56 -9.45 -7.89 9.19
C LYS A 56 -9.18 -9.38 9.09
N VAL A 57 -8.35 -9.88 10.01
CA VAL A 57 -7.92 -11.28 10.05
C VAL A 57 -8.53 -11.93 11.27
N HIS A 58 -9.22 -13.05 11.05
CA HIS A 58 -9.70 -13.92 12.12
C HIS A 58 -8.82 -15.19 12.14
N LYS A 59 -8.23 -15.50 13.29
CA LYS A 59 -7.36 -16.66 13.49
C LYS A 59 -7.77 -17.42 14.72
N ILE A 60 -7.89 -18.74 14.62
CA ILE A 60 -8.10 -19.60 15.79
C ILE A 60 -6.75 -20.22 16.15
N VAL A 61 -6.29 -19.94 17.35
CA VAL A 61 -5.09 -20.56 17.95
C VAL A 61 -5.55 -21.75 18.74
N THR A 62 -5.02 -22.94 18.43
CA THR A 62 -5.34 -24.18 19.15
C THR A 62 -4.10 -24.68 19.85
N HIS A 63 -4.26 -25.14 21.09
CA HIS A 63 -3.20 -25.78 21.82
C HIS A 63 -3.72 -27.07 22.50
N ASP A 64 -2.97 -28.15 22.29
CA ASP A 64 -3.23 -29.46 22.89
C ASP A 64 -2.09 -29.79 23.86
N ASP A 65 -2.39 -29.76 25.15
CA ASP A 65 -1.46 -30.14 26.22
C ASP A 65 -1.77 -31.55 26.69
N VAL A 66 -0.88 -32.48 26.32
CA VAL A 66 -1.04 -33.91 26.56
C VAL A 66 0.05 -34.38 27.49
N VAL A 67 -0.35 -34.91 28.66
CA VAL A 67 0.61 -35.51 29.57
C VAL A 67 0.98 -36.92 29.08
N ARG A 68 2.29 -37.13 28.93
CA ARG A 68 2.86 -38.40 28.52
C ARG A 68 3.84 -38.91 29.57
N LEU A 69 3.67 -40.14 30.01
CA LEU A 69 4.64 -40.82 30.84
C LEU A 69 5.72 -41.43 29.92
N ARG A 70 6.94 -40.95 30.08
CA ARG A 70 8.09 -41.47 29.36
C ARG A 70 9.05 -42.14 30.33
N GLY A 71 9.58 -43.29 29.94
CA GLY A 71 10.59 -44.00 30.73
C GLY A 71 11.19 -45.13 29.92
N SER A 72 12.20 -45.79 30.48
CA SER A 72 12.84 -46.96 29.91
C SER A 72 12.81 -48.11 30.93
N VAL A 73 12.32 -49.26 30.50
CA VAL A 73 12.35 -50.51 31.30
C VAL A 73 13.01 -51.59 30.44
N MET A 74 14.04 -52.24 30.98
CA MET A 74 14.79 -53.31 30.29
C MET A 74 15.30 -52.89 28.87
N ARG A 75 15.80 -51.66 28.72
CA ARG A 75 16.24 -51.06 27.44
C ARG A 75 15.16 -50.85 26.38
N GLN A 76 13.91 -50.93 26.77
CA GLN A 76 12.76 -50.54 25.93
C GLN A 76 12.17 -49.22 26.42
N ASP A 77 12.13 -48.22 25.55
CA ASP A 77 11.54 -46.92 25.85
C ASP A 77 10.01 -47.03 25.74
N TYR A 78 9.29 -46.48 26.71
CA TYR A 78 7.86 -46.34 26.66
C TYR A 78 7.45 -44.87 26.69
N ASN A 79 6.37 -44.56 25.95
CA ASN A 79 5.77 -43.24 25.86
C ASN A 79 4.24 -43.40 25.87
N ILE A 80 3.69 -43.40 27.08
CA ILE A 80 2.27 -43.70 27.32
C ILE A 80 1.52 -42.37 27.53
N LYS A 81 0.47 -42.12 26.74
CA LYS A 81 -0.44 -41.00 26.96
C LYS A 81 -1.31 -41.31 28.19
N ILE A 82 -1.40 -40.37 29.14
CA ILE A 82 -2.27 -40.48 30.32
C ILE A 82 -3.64 -39.92 29.96
N PRO A 83 -4.70 -40.72 29.87
CA PRO A 83 -6.02 -40.29 29.37
C PRO A 83 -6.69 -39.18 30.19
N LEU A 84 -6.36 -39.06 31.46
CA LEU A 84 -6.92 -38.04 32.37
C LEU A 84 -6.05 -36.79 32.52
N GLY A 85 -5.05 -36.63 31.65
CA GLY A 85 -4.07 -35.54 31.70
C GLY A 85 -4.22 -34.49 30.62
N ASP A 86 -5.20 -34.60 29.74
CA ASP A 86 -5.30 -33.71 28.55
C ASP A 86 -5.96 -32.38 28.90
N ARG A 87 -5.37 -31.31 28.36
CA ARG A 87 -6.00 -29.97 28.27
C ARG A 87 -5.98 -29.53 26.82
N LYS A 88 -7.05 -28.91 26.36
CA LYS A 88 -7.18 -28.36 25.04
C LYS A 88 -7.78 -26.97 25.10
N ILE A 89 -7.30 -26.09 24.30
CA ILE A 89 -7.87 -24.75 24.18
C ILE A 89 -7.89 -24.30 22.71
N ALA A 90 -8.95 -23.60 22.35
CA ALA A 90 -9.10 -22.90 21.09
C ALA A 90 -9.44 -21.45 21.38
N ILE A 91 -8.60 -20.56 20.94
CA ILE A 91 -8.66 -19.11 21.20
C ILE A 91 -8.87 -18.40 19.87
N PRO A 92 -10.08 -17.91 19.59
CA PRO A 92 -10.32 -17.06 18.44
C PRO A 92 -9.71 -15.68 18.69
N MET A 93 -9.00 -15.18 17.69
CA MET A 93 -8.35 -13.86 17.71
C MET A 93 -8.73 -13.07 16.49
N ASP A 94 -9.07 -11.80 16.69
CA ASP A 94 -9.30 -10.83 15.64
C ASP A 94 -8.14 -9.83 15.59
N ALA A 95 -7.61 -9.60 14.41
CA ALA A 95 -6.57 -8.59 14.20
C ALA A 95 -6.91 -7.69 13.02
N THR A 96 -6.47 -6.43 13.11
CA THR A 96 -6.54 -5.48 12.00
C THR A 96 -5.14 -5.18 11.52
N LEU A 97 -4.89 -5.47 10.25
CA LEU A 97 -3.65 -5.16 9.55
C LEU A 97 -3.89 -3.99 8.62
N LYS A 98 -2.98 -3.01 8.61
CA LYS A 98 -3.00 -1.90 7.65
C LYS A 98 -1.70 -1.88 6.87
N ALA A 99 -1.82 -1.80 5.54
CA ALA A 99 -0.66 -1.56 4.70
C ALA A 99 -0.56 -0.09 4.34
N TYR A 100 0.67 0.42 4.28
CA TYR A 100 0.97 1.81 3.93
C TYR A 100 2.29 1.90 3.18
N ILE A 101 2.42 2.97 2.39
CA ILE A 101 3.67 3.36 1.77
C ILE A 101 4.27 4.50 2.57
N ASP A 102 5.54 4.37 2.90
CA ASP A 102 6.31 5.35 3.67
C ASP A 102 7.01 6.32 2.72
N PHE A 103 6.56 7.57 2.71
CA PHE A 103 7.11 8.62 1.87
C PHE A 103 8.18 9.47 2.57
N SER A 104 8.63 9.12 3.77
CA SER A 104 9.62 9.91 4.52
C SER A 104 10.94 10.11 3.75
N GLN A 105 11.29 9.16 2.88
CA GLN A 105 12.49 9.19 2.03
C GLN A 105 12.19 9.50 0.56
N PHE A 106 10.96 9.86 0.23
CA PHE A 106 10.57 10.17 -1.14
C PHE A 106 11.22 11.50 -1.57
N SER A 107 11.78 11.53 -2.76
CA SER A 107 12.48 12.69 -3.31
C SER A 107 12.38 12.72 -4.83
N ASP A 108 12.95 13.74 -5.46
CA ASP A 108 13.10 13.85 -6.92
C ASP A 108 13.78 12.63 -7.55
N LYS A 109 14.70 11.98 -6.84
CA LYS A 109 15.38 10.74 -7.29
C LYS A 109 14.43 9.56 -7.49
N ASN A 110 13.22 9.64 -6.97
CA ASN A 110 12.18 8.63 -7.14
C ASN A 110 11.30 8.89 -8.38
N ILE A 111 11.61 9.94 -9.14
CA ILE A 111 10.84 10.35 -10.31
C ILE A 111 11.75 10.39 -11.53
N GLU A 112 11.39 9.60 -12.52
CA GLU A 112 12.09 9.60 -13.82
C GLU A 112 11.17 10.18 -14.88
N ARG A 113 11.69 11.17 -15.64
CA ARG A 113 10.98 11.78 -16.78
C ARG A 113 11.71 11.47 -18.08
N GLN A 114 10.94 11.04 -19.06
CA GLN A 114 11.43 10.81 -20.42
C GLN A 114 10.42 11.44 -21.41
N GLY A 115 10.64 12.70 -21.77
CA GLY A 115 9.68 13.48 -22.57
C GLY A 115 8.37 13.64 -21.80
N ASP A 116 7.27 13.16 -22.39
CA ASP A 116 5.93 13.21 -21.79
C ASP A 116 5.65 12.07 -20.79
N LYS A 117 6.55 11.09 -20.70
CA LYS A 117 6.39 9.95 -19.78
C LYS A 117 6.97 10.26 -18.42
N ILE A 118 6.27 9.81 -17.38
CA ILE A 118 6.72 9.89 -16.00
C ILE A 118 6.65 8.51 -15.34
N THR A 119 7.74 8.12 -14.69
CA THR A 119 7.81 6.92 -13.86
C THR A 119 8.05 7.34 -12.41
N VAL A 120 7.18 6.89 -11.51
CA VAL A 120 7.31 7.13 -10.07
C VAL A 120 7.71 5.83 -9.41
N LEU A 121 8.91 5.80 -8.82
CA LEU A 121 9.45 4.64 -8.12
C LEU A 121 9.16 4.74 -6.63
N LEU A 122 8.24 3.92 -6.15
CA LEU A 122 7.80 3.87 -4.76
C LEU A 122 8.58 2.83 -3.95
N PRO A 123 8.74 3.02 -2.63
CA PRO A 123 9.17 1.96 -1.73
C PRO A 123 8.08 0.88 -1.63
N ASP A 124 8.48 -0.34 -1.29
CA ASP A 124 7.50 -1.40 -1.04
C ASP A 124 6.59 -1.05 0.15
N PRO A 125 5.30 -1.45 0.10
CA PRO A 125 4.39 -1.23 1.20
C PRO A 125 4.87 -1.91 2.48
N LYS A 126 4.68 -1.24 3.61
CA LYS A 126 4.86 -1.79 4.94
C LYS A 126 3.51 -2.20 5.53
N VAL A 127 3.51 -3.18 6.43
CA VAL A 127 2.30 -3.62 7.12
C VAL A 127 2.45 -3.38 8.62
N THR A 128 1.43 -2.82 9.24
CA THR A 128 1.34 -2.65 10.68
C THR A 128 0.09 -3.32 11.23
N MET A 129 0.21 -3.98 12.38
CA MET A 129 -0.93 -4.52 13.11
C MET A 129 -1.44 -3.44 14.07
N THR A 130 -2.60 -2.86 13.77
CA THR A 130 -3.16 -1.75 14.56
C THR A 130 -4.01 -2.23 15.72
N SER A 131 -4.51 -3.44 15.66
CA SER A 131 -5.22 -4.08 16.77
C SER A 131 -5.06 -5.59 16.72
N SER A 132 -5.07 -6.21 17.90
CA SER A 132 -5.14 -7.65 18.10
C SER A 132 -5.95 -7.90 19.37
N LYS A 133 -7.00 -8.71 19.29
CA LYS A 133 -7.91 -8.98 20.41
C LYS A 133 -8.31 -10.43 20.42
N ILE A 134 -8.35 -11.03 21.61
CA ILE A 134 -8.98 -12.33 21.83
C ILE A 134 -10.50 -12.15 21.91
N ASP A 135 -11.24 -12.97 21.20
CA ASP A 135 -12.69 -13.08 21.39
C ASP A 135 -12.97 -13.95 22.60
N GLN A 136 -12.95 -13.33 23.77
CA GLN A 136 -13.13 -14.00 25.06
C GLN A 136 -14.45 -14.80 25.15
N LYS A 137 -15.48 -14.39 24.43
CA LYS A 137 -16.80 -15.05 24.48
C LYS A 137 -16.79 -16.40 23.76
N ASN A 138 -15.91 -16.54 22.78
CA ASN A 138 -15.81 -17.73 21.93
C ASN A 138 -14.59 -18.59 22.24
N VAL A 139 -13.82 -18.28 23.29
CA VAL A 139 -12.77 -19.18 23.77
C VAL A 139 -13.41 -20.50 24.20
N ARG A 140 -12.89 -21.61 23.69
CA ARG A 140 -13.31 -22.98 24.06
C ARG A 140 -12.15 -23.70 24.68
N HIS A 141 -12.39 -24.32 25.83
CA HIS A 141 -11.37 -25.12 26.49
C HIS A 141 -11.97 -26.42 27.04
N TYR A 142 -11.14 -27.43 27.07
CA TYR A 142 -11.38 -28.70 27.75
C TYR A 142 -10.23 -28.94 28.72
N VAL A 143 -10.56 -29.24 29.97
CA VAL A 143 -9.58 -29.52 31.00
C VAL A 143 -10.00 -30.83 31.67
N ALA A 144 -9.14 -31.84 31.61
CA ALA A 144 -9.37 -33.10 32.27
C ALA A 144 -9.40 -32.92 33.81
N PHE A 145 -10.18 -33.75 34.50
CA PHE A 145 -10.46 -33.63 35.94
C PHE A 145 -9.20 -33.53 36.82
N ALA A 146 -8.12 -34.19 36.43
CA ALA A 146 -6.86 -34.19 37.18
C ALA A 146 -5.94 -32.98 36.87
N ARG A 147 -6.40 -31.98 36.14
CA ARG A 147 -5.59 -30.82 35.68
C ARG A 147 -6.17 -29.51 36.18
N ALA A 148 -5.27 -28.55 36.44
CA ALA A 148 -5.65 -27.17 36.67
C ALA A 148 -6.10 -26.49 35.37
N ASN A 149 -6.95 -25.47 35.48
CA ASN A 149 -7.33 -24.60 34.38
C ASN A 149 -6.10 -23.87 33.80
N PHE A 150 -6.27 -23.32 32.62
CA PHE A 150 -5.25 -22.43 32.01
C PHE A 150 -5.06 -21.18 32.86
N SER A 151 -3.82 -20.85 33.14
CA SER A 151 -3.42 -19.63 33.85
C SER A 151 -3.41 -18.40 32.94
N ASP A 152 -3.45 -17.23 33.54
CA ASP A 152 -3.34 -15.97 32.79
C ASP A 152 -2.00 -15.86 32.02
N ALA A 153 -0.92 -16.41 32.59
CA ALA A 153 0.37 -16.47 31.91
C ALA A 153 0.32 -17.33 30.63
N GLU A 154 -0.29 -18.53 30.73
CA GLU A 154 -0.50 -19.40 29.55
C GLU A 154 -1.38 -18.70 28.49
N MET A 155 -2.43 -18.01 28.92
CA MET A 155 -3.30 -17.24 28.00
C MET A 155 -2.54 -16.12 27.29
N THR A 156 -1.65 -15.42 28.00
CA THR A 156 -0.78 -14.39 27.41
C THR A 156 0.19 -14.98 26.38
N ASP A 157 0.78 -16.14 26.69
CA ASP A 157 1.65 -16.84 25.74
C ASP A 157 0.91 -17.26 24.47
N TYR A 158 -0.32 -17.76 24.61
CA TYR A 158 -1.15 -18.14 23.45
C TYR A 158 -1.56 -16.93 22.63
N GLU A 159 -1.82 -15.79 23.26
CA GLU A 159 -2.05 -14.53 22.55
C GLU A 159 -0.83 -14.12 21.72
N GLN A 160 0.37 -14.19 22.30
CA GLN A 160 1.61 -13.89 21.58
C GLN A 160 1.85 -14.85 20.41
N GLN A 161 1.62 -16.15 20.61
CA GLN A 161 1.69 -17.15 19.55
C GLN A 161 0.69 -16.85 18.42
N GLY A 162 -0.53 -16.46 18.78
CA GLY A 162 -1.55 -16.06 17.82
C GLY A 162 -1.16 -14.84 17.01
N ARG A 163 -0.63 -13.82 17.67
CA ARG A 163 -0.08 -12.63 16.98
C ARG A 163 1.05 -13.00 16.01
N ALA A 164 1.98 -13.83 16.46
CA ALA A 164 3.07 -14.31 15.62
C ALA A 164 2.56 -15.11 14.41
N ALA A 165 1.56 -15.96 14.59
CA ALA A 165 0.94 -16.73 13.52
C ALA A 165 0.21 -15.85 12.49
N ILE A 166 -0.45 -14.77 12.95
CA ILE A 166 -1.06 -13.77 12.04
C ILE A 166 0.01 -13.06 11.24
N ILE A 167 1.09 -12.62 11.90
CA ILE A 167 2.23 -11.96 11.26
C ILE A 167 2.84 -12.85 10.17
N GLN A 168 3.07 -14.12 10.48
CA GLN A 168 3.62 -15.10 9.54
C GLN A 168 2.70 -15.33 8.33
N SER A 169 1.40 -15.13 8.47
CA SER A 169 0.45 -15.29 7.37
C SER A 169 0.33 -14.07 6.45
N ILE A 170 0.94 -12.92 6.79
CA ILE A 170 0.84 -11.67 6.00
C ILE A 170 1.19 -11.87 4.52
N PRO A 171 2.26 -12.60 4.13
CA PRO A 171 2.58 -12.81 2.72
C PRO A 171 1.46 -13.52 1.94
N ASP A 172 0.77 -14.43 2.60
CA ASP A 172 -0.28 -15.26 1.98
C ASP A 172 -1.62 -14.52 1.85
N LEU A 173 -1.77 -13.40 2.56
CA LEU A 173 -3.00 -12.59 2.55
C LEU A 173 -3.13 -11.70 1.30
N GLY A 174 -2.08 -11.54 0.49
CA GLY A 174 -2.08 -10.65 -0.69
C GLY A 174 -2.20 -9.15 -0.35
N ILE A 175 -2.07 -8.77 0.93
CA ILE A 175 -2.23 -7.38 1.38
C ILE A 175 -1.23 -6.42 0.72
N ILE A 176 -0.02 -6.91 0.42
CA ILE A 176 1.05 -6.12 -0.22
C ILE A 176 0.68 -5.79 -1.67
N ASP A 177 0.18 -6.77 -2.43
CA ASP A 177 -0.17 -6.56 -3.83
C ASP A 177 -1.37 -5.62 -3.97
N ILE A 178 -2.39 -5.82 -3.13
CA ILE A 178 -3.53 -4.90 -3.05
C ILE A 178 -3.09 -3.49 -2.63
N ALA A 179 -2.12 -3.39 -1.72
CA ALA A 179 -1.59 -2.10 -1.32
C ALA A 179 -0.86 -1.37 -2.46
N LYS A 180 -0.12 -2.10 -3.31
CA LYS A 180 0.53 -1.55 -4.51
C LYS A 180 -0.49 -1.05 -5.52
N GLU A 181 -1.52 -1.85 -5.81
CA GLU A 181 -2.61 -1.46 -6.71
C GLU A 181 -3.33 -0.20 -6.21
N ASN A 182 -3.72 -0.18 -4.94
CA ASN A 182 -4.41 0.96 -4.35
C ASN A 182 -3.54 2.22 -4.32
N ALA A 183 -2.22 2.09 -4.16
CA ALA A 183 -1.31 3.24 -4.27
C ALA A 183 -1.31 3.85 -5.67
N ALA A 184 -1.32 3.02 -6.72
CA ALA A 184 -1.43 3.51 -8.09
C ALA A 184 -2.78 4.22 -8.32
N TRP A 185 -3.88 3.67 -7.79
CA TRP A 185 -5.22 4.28 -7.86
C TRP A 185 -5.28 5.68 -7.23
N VAL A 186 -4.47 5.95 -6.21
CA VAL A 186 -4.39 7.26 -5.57
C VAL A 186 -3.45 8.20 -6.33
N LEU A 187 -2.29 7.71 -6.78
CA LEU A 187 -1.25 8.55 -7.35
C LEU A 187 -1.50 8.92 -8.81
N VAL A 188 -2.10 8.03 -9.61
CA VAL A 188 -2.38 8.31 -11.03
C VAL A 188 -3.27 9.55 -11.19
N PRO A 189 -4.40 9.71 -10.48
CA PRO A 189 -5.20 10.94 -10.55
C PRO A 189 -4.44 12.20 -10.11
N MET A 190 -3.54 12.09 -9.12
CA MET A 190 -2.71 13.24 -8.72
C MET A 190 -1.77 13.68 -9.85
N LEU A 191 -1.16 12.73 -10.55
CA LEU A 191 -0.28 13.01 -11.68
C LEU A 191 -1.04 13.57 -12.89
N THR A 192 -2.27 13.09 -13.14
CA THR A 192 -3.12 13.65 -14.20
C THR A 192 -3.51 15.10 -13.93
N GLN A 193 -3.76 15.46 -12.65
CA GLN A 193 -4.01 16.87 -12.27
C GLN A 193 -2.78 17.76 -12.48
N LEU A 194 -1.57 17.19 -12.46
CA LEU A 194 -0.33 17.89 -12.78
C LEU A 194 -0.06 18.00 -14.29
N GLY A 195 -0.97 17.49 -15.13
CA GLY A 195 -0.90 17.60 -16.59
C GLY A 195 -0.33 16.39 -17.32
N TYR A 196 -0.03 15.30 -16.62
CA TYR A 196 0.39 14.05 -17.27
C TYR A 196 -0.81 13.28 -17.79
N ARG A 197 -0.67 12.67 -18.98
CA ARG A 197 -1.68 11.76 -19.53
C ARG A 197 -1.56 10.41 -18.84
N GLU A 198 -2.68 9.78 -18.49
CA GLU A 198 -2.71 8.51 -17.76
C GLU A 198 -1.85 7.43 -18.45
N GLU A 199 -1.91 7.35 -19.78
CA GLU A 199 -1.12 6.40 -20.59
C GLU A 199 0.40 6.60 -20.50
N ASN A 200 0.83 7.78 -20.04
CA ASN A 200 2.23 8.16 -19.88
C ASN A 200 2.73 8.04 -18.43
N ILE A 201 1.86 7.58 -17.51
CA ILE A 201 2.19 7.44 -16.10
C ILE A 201 2.53 5.98 -15.80
N THR A 202 3.66 5.76 -15.17
CA THR A 202 4.08 4.44 -14.66
C THR A 202 4.35 4.54 -13.17
N ILE A 203 3.66 3.72 -12.38
CA ILE A 203 3.96 3.55 -10.95
C ILE A 203 4.72 2.23 -10.80
N ALA A 204 5.95 2.31 -10.33
CA ALA A 204 6.82 1.17 -10.09
C ALA A 204 7.16 1.06 -8.60
N PHE A 205 7.48 -0.14 -8.14
CA PHE A 205 7.90 -0.40 -6.77
C PHE A 205 9.31 -0.98 -6.75
N ARG A 206 10.08 -0.62 -5.74
CA ARG A 206 11.39 -1.25 -5.51
C ARG A 206 11.14 -2.70 -5.13
N LYS A 207 11.79 -3.63 -5.86
CA LYS A 207 11.70 -5.07 -5.56
C LYS A 207 12.61 -5.41 -4.37
N GLU A 208 12.33 -4.88 -3.19
CA GLU A 208 13.05 -5.23 -1.96
C GLU A 208 12.33 -6.32 -1.16
N PHE A 209 11.19 -6.82 -1.68
CA PHE A 209 10.39 -7.83 -0.99
C PHE A 209 11.10 -9.19 -1.07
N ASN A 210 11.81 -9.53 0.00
CA ASN A 210 12.30 -10.87 0.25
C ASN A 210 11.54 -11.43 1.46
N GLN A 211 11.04 -12.66 1.40
CA GLN A 211 10.32 -13.32 2.50
C GLN A 211 11.08 -13.22 3.84
N ASN A 212 12.40 -13.15 3.79
CA ASN A 212 13.26 -12.98 4.97
C ASN A 212 13.16 -11.57 5.61
N ASN A 213 12.51 -10.61 4.98
CA ASN A 213 12.36 -9.24 5.47
C ASN A 213 11.00 -8.95 6.12
N ILE A 214 10.16 -9.98 6.32
CA ILE A 214 8.82 -9.82 6.94
C ILE A 214 8.92 -9.10 8.29
N MET A 215 9.93 -9.41 9.07
CA MET A 215 10.18 -8.76 10.36
C MET A 215 10.51 -7.27 10.27
N ARG A 216 11.06 -6.82 9.13
CA ARG A 216 11.32 -5.38 8.87
C ARG A 216 10.09 -4.63 8.37
N LEU A 217 9.07 -5.35 7.88
CA LEU A 217 7.82 -4.75 7.41
C LEU A 217 6.88 -4.42 8.57
N LEU A 218 7.16 -5.00 9.74
CA LEU A 218 6.42 -4.74 10.97
C LEU A 218 7.15 -3.63 11.73
N GLU A 219 6.60 -2.44 11.69
CA GLU A 219 6.93 -1.45 12.70
C GLU A 219 6.23 -1.86 14.00
N GLN A 220 7.06 -2.04 15.04
CA GLN A 220 6.61 -2.26 16.41
C GLN A 220 5.95 -0.99 16.97
#